data_8b04c6095f230a1e9f4557687b54db14
#
_entry.id   8b04c6095f230a1e9f4557687b54db14
#
_cell.length_a   1.000
_cell.length_b   1.000
_cell.length_c   1.000
_cell.angle_alpha   90.00
_cell.angle_beta   90.00
_cell.angle_gamma   90.00
#
_symmetry.space_group_name_H-M   'P 1'
#
loop_
_entity.id
_entity.type
_entity.pdbx_description
1 polymer ?
#
loop_
_entity_poly.entity_id
_entity_poly.type
_entity_poly.pdbx_seq_one_letter_code
_entity_poly.pdbx_strand_id
1 'polypeptide(L)'
;KAPDWLVDEMQHRVVLFLNHVLMQEPEAQARLARQQGRVVRVQWRDFNLQLAATPAGLCERVPEATPDLLLTVTDSSPLDLARHAVRGERPGVRIEGDVQFAAEVNWLVDHVRWDLEEDLSRLIGDAPAHQLARLGSTLAQGLRRFIASLPGQDRAGGA
;
A
#
# COMPACT_ATOMS: atom_id res chain seq x y z
N LYS A 1 -1.55 -0.69 -24.09
CA LYS A 1 -1.79 -1.55 -22.91
C LYS A 1 -0.72 -2.63 -22.83
N ALA A 2 -0.17 -2.85 -21.65
CA ALA A 2 0.86 -3.86 -21.45
C ALA A 2 0.29 -5.28 -21.59
N PRO A 3 1.06 -6.24 -22.14
CA PRO A 3 0.62 -7.63 -22.19
C PRO A 3 0.39 -8.20 -20.80
N ASP A 4 -0.53 -9.15 -20.67
CA ASP A 4 -0.86 -9.76 -19.38
C ASP A 4 0.35 -10.44 -18.72
N TRP A 5 1.17 -11.11 -19.52
CA TRP A 5 2.37 -11.78 -18.98
C TRP A 5 3.36 -10.79 -18.37
N LEU A 6 3.45 -9.60 -18.96
CA LEU A 6 4.35 -8.55 -18.45
C LEU A 6 3.80 -7.98 -17.13
N VAL A 7 2.49 -7.74 -17.07
CA VAL A 7 1.85 -7.27 -15.84
C VAL A 7 2.04 -8.29 -14.73
N ASP A 8 1.83 -9.58 -15.01
CA ASP A 8 2.03 -10.64 -14.03
C ASP A 8 3.46 -10.69 -13.53
N GLU A 9 4.43 -10.58 -14.44
CA GLU A 9 5.84 -10.61 -14.06
C GLU A 9 6.20 -9.41 -13.19
N MET A 10 5.73 -8.23 -13.55
CA MET A 10 5.98 -7.02 -12.76
C MET A 10 5.36 -7.12 -11.37
N GLN A 11 4.13 -7.61 -11.28
CA GLN A 11 3.47 -7.79 -9.99
C GLN A 11 4.19 -8.82 -9.13
N HIS A 12 4.66 -9.90 -9.74
CA HIS A 12 5.45 -10.90 -9.03
C HIS A 12 6.72 -10.29 -8.43
N ARG A 13 7.42 -9.47 -9.21
CA ARG A 13 8.64 -8.79 -8.74
C ARG A 13 8.35 -7.80 -7.63
N VAL A 14 7.23 -7.08 -7.72
CA VAL A 14 6.80 -6.16 -6.65
C VAL A 14 6.60 -6.93 -5.35
N VAL A 15 5.93 -8.07 -5.41
CA VAL A 15 5.67 -8.89 -4.23
C VAL A 15 6.99 -9.42 -3.64
N LEU A 16 7.90 -9.90 -4.47
CA LEU A 16 9.21 -10.35 -4.01
C LEU A 16 9.97 -9.23 -3.30
N PHE A 17 9.92 -8.02 -3.85
CA PHE A 17 10.56 -6.86 -3.26
C PHE A 17 9.93 -6.49 -1.91
N LEU A 18 8.60 -6.45 -1.84
CA LEU A 18 7.90 -6.19 -0.59
C LEU A 18 8.26 -7.22 0.48
N ASN A 19 8.27 -8.49 0.11
CA ASN A 19 8.63 -9.55 1.05
C ASN A 19 10.07 -9.45 1.52
N HIS A 20 10.97 -9.03 0.63
CA HIS A 20 12.36 -8.80 1.00
C HIS A 20 12.46 -7.73 2.10
N VAL A 21 11.74 -6.64 1.93
CA VAL A 21 11.72 -5.56 2.93
C VAL A 21 11.06 -6.04 4.23
N LEU A 22 9.94 -6.76 4.14
CA LEU A 22 9.25 -7.27 5.32
C LEU A 22 10.14 -8.21 6.13
N MET A 23 10.94 -9.04 5.47
CA MET A 23 11.85 -9.96 6.16
C MET A 23 12.94 -9.24 6.95
N GLN A 24 13.21 -7.97 6.64
CA GLN A 24 14.16 -7.15 7.39
C GLN A 24 13.52 -6.47 8.60
N GLU A 25 12.20 -6.55 8.73
CA GLU A 25 11.45 -5.85 9.77
C GLU A 25 10.62 -6.87 10.59
N PRO A 26 11.20 -7.46 11.64
CA PRO A 26 10.50 -8.51 12.40
C PRO A 26 9.17 -8.07 12.99
N GLU A 27 9.05 -6.82 13.44
CA GLU A 27 7.78 -6.33 13.98
C GLU A 27 6.71 -6.22 12.89
N ALA A 28 7.10 -5.78 11.70
CA ALA A 28 6.18 -5.72 10.56
C ALA A 28 5.68 -7.12 10.19
N GLN A 29 6.60 -8.10 10.13
CA GLN A 29 6.23 -9.48 9.88
C GLN A 29 5.26 -10.03 10.93
N ALA A 30 5.55 -9.76 12.20
CA ALA A 30 4.69 -10.25 13.29
C ALA A 30 3.28 -9.65 13.20
N ARG A 31 3.19 -8.37 12.88
CA ARG A 31 1.89 -7.70 12.73
C ARG A 31 1.12 -8.24 11.54
N LEU A 32 1.79 -8.43 10.42
CA LEU A 32 1.15 -8.94 9.22
C LEU A 32 0.72 -10.39 9.40
N ALA A 33 1.50 -11.20 10.11
CA ALA A 33 1.14 -12.57 10.40
C ALA A 33 -0.19 -12.67 11.17
N ARG A 34 -0.46 -11.70 12.04
CA ARG A 34 -1.73 -11.66 12.77
C ARG A 34 -2.92 -11.36 11.86
N GLN A 35 -2.66 -10.83 10.67
CA GLN A 35 -3.68 -10.54 9.67
C GLN A 35 -3.76 -11.61 8.59
N GLN A 36 -3.24 -12.79 8.84
CA GLN A 36 -3.22 -13.86 7.84
C GLN A 36 -4.60 -14.09 7.22
N GLY A 37 -4.62 -14.24 5.91
CA GLY A 37 -5.86 -14.43 5.16
C GLY A 37 -6.59 -13.14 4.77
N ARG A 38 -6.25 -12.02 5.36
CA ARG A 38 -6.84 -10.73 4.98
C ARG A 38 -6.26 -10.27 3.65
N VAL A 39 -7.12 -9.69 2.82
CA VAL A 39 -6.79 -9.31 1.45
C VAL A 39 -6.93 -7.81 1.26
N VAL A 40 -5.89 -7.18 0.71
CA VAL A 40 -5.92 -5.77 0.31
C VAL A 40 -5.82 -5.69 -1.22
N ARG A 41 -6.62 -4.82 -1.81
CA ARG A 41 -6.57 -4.55 -3.23
C ARG A 41 -6.16 -3.10 -3.43
N VAL A 42 -5.12 -2.89 -4.23
CA VAL A 42 -4.69 -1.55 -4.65
C VAL A 42 -5.06 -1.39 -6.12
N GLN A 43 -5.79 -0.34 -6.41
CA GLN A 43 -6.30 -0.09 -7.75
C GLN A 43 -5.95 1.33 -8.21
N TRP A 44 -5.38 1.44 -9.39
CA TRP A 44 -5.06 2.71 -10.03
C TRP A 44 -5.19 2.55 -11.54
N ARG A 45 -6.20 3.21 -12.11
CA ARG A 45 -6.52 3.06 -13.54
C ARG A 45 -6.77 1.58 -13.86
N ASP A 46 -6.02 1.02 -14.80
CA ASP A 46 -6.11 -0.41 -15.16
C ASP A 46 -5.23 -1.30 -14.28
N PHE A 47 -4.37 -0.69 -13.46
CA PHE A 47 -3.51 -1.44 -12.55
C PHE A 47 -4.32 -1.93 -11.35
N ASN A 48 -4.17 -3.20 -11.04
CA ASN A 48 -4.92 -3.83 -9.97
C ASN A 48 -4.05 -4.93 -9.34
N LEU A 49 -3.72 -4.75 -8.07
CA LEU A 49 -2.88 -5.70 -7.34
C LEU A 49 -3.61 -6.13 -6.07
N GLN A 50 -3.85 -7.43 -5.92
CA GLN A 50 -4.45 -8.00 -4.71
C GLN A 50 -3.44 -8.87 -3.98
N LEU A 51 -3.28 -8.58 -2.70
CA LEU A 51 -2.33 -9.26 -1.84
C LEU A 51 -3.02 -9.77 -0.59
N ALA A 52 -2.65 -10.99 -0.17
CA ALA A 52 -3.09 -11.54 1.10
C ALA A 52 -1.90 -11.62 2.04
N ALA A 53 -2.17 -11.43 3.33
CA ALA A 53 -1.19 -11.68 4.38
C ALA A 53 -1.04 -13.18 4.58
N THR A 54 0.20 -13.65 4.65
CA THR A 54 0.50 -15.07 4.87
C THR A 54 0.72 -15.36 6.36
N PRO A 55 0.66 -16.63 6.77
CA PRO A 55 0.98 -16.99 8.16
C PRO A 55 2.41 -16.60 8.57
N ALA A 56 3.33 -16.52 7.62
CA ALA A 56 4.72 -16.13 7.89
C ALA A 56 4.90 -14.61 8.00
N GLY A 57 3.84 -13.82 7.81
CA GLY A 57 3.95 -12.36 7.86
C GLY A 57 4.49 -11.74 6.59
N LEU A 58 4.25 -12.39 5.48
CA LEU A 58 4.63 -11.92 4.14
C LEU A 58 3.37 -11.68 3.31
N CYS A 59 3.56 -11.36 2.04
CA CYS A 59 2.45 -11.12 1.12
C CYS A 59 2.46 -12.16 0.01
N GLU A 60 1.26 -12.52 -0.46
CA GLU A 60 1.10 -13.35 -1.66
C GLU A 60 0.02 -12.77 -2.56
N ARG A 61 0.17 -12.96 -3.85
CA ARG A 61 -0.83 -12.50 -4.82
C ARG A 61 -2.03 -13.43 -4.78
N VAL A 62 -3.22 -12.82 -4.71
CA VAL A 62 -4.49 -13.56 -4.68
C VAL A 62 -5.50 -12.88 -5.61
N PRO A 63 -5.26 -12.89 -6.94
CA PRO A 63 -6.08 -12.09 -7.87
C PRO A 63 -7.56 -12.48 -7.89
N GLU A 64 -7.89 -13.70 -7.46
CA GLU A 64 -9.27 -14.19 -7.46
C GLU A 64 -9.99 -13.99 -6.12
N ALA A 65 -9.29 -13.53 -5.10
CA ALA A 65 -9.89 -13.37 -3.77
C ALA A 65 -10.73 -12.11 -3.68
N THR A 66 -11.70 -12.10 -2.74
CA THR A 66 -12.48 -10.91 -2.44
C THR A 66 -11.69 -10.05 -1.46
N PRO A 67 -11.49 -8.75 -1.75
CA PRO A 67 -10.71 -7.90 -0.87
C PRO A 67 -11.47 -7.54 0.41
N ASP A 68 -10.74 -7.52 1.53
CA ASP A 68 -11.22 -6.99 2.80
C ASP A 68 -11.01 -5.48 2.89
N LEU A 69 -10.04 -4.98 2.14
CA LEU A 69 -9.71 -3.56 2.10
C LEU A 69 -9.41 -3.17 0.65
N LEU A 70 -10.05 -2.11 0.19
CA LEU A 70 -9.88 -1.60 -1.17
C LEU A 70 -9.29 -0.19 -1.12
N LEU A 71 -8.14 -0.02 -1.74
CA LEU A 71 -7.45 1.27 -1.87
C LEU A 71 -7.49 1.67 -3.34
N THR A 72 -8.21 2.74 -3.66
CA THR A 72 -8.33 3.23 -5.03
C THR A 72 -7.67 4.58 -5.16
N VAL A 73 -6.65 4.68 -6.02
CA VAL A 73 -6.05 5.97 -6.38
C VAL A 73 -6.91 6.56 -7.49
N THR A 74 -7.50 7.72 -7.23
CA THR A 74 -8.48 8.33 -8.14
C THR A 74 -7.85 9.25 -9.18
N ASP A 75 -6.58 9.61 -9.03
CA ASP A 75 -5.89 10.41 -10.03
C ASP A 75 -5.67 9.61 -11.31
N SER A 76 -5.92 10.26 -12.44
CA SER A 76 -6.02 9.56 -13.71
C SER A 76 -4.68 9.27 -14.39
N SER A 77 -3.61 9.98 -14.02
CA SER A 77 -2.32 9.82 -14.71
C SER A 77 -1.14 10.12 -13.79
N PRO A 78 0.06 9.61 -14.14
CA PRO A 78 1.28 9.98 -13.43
C PRO A 78 1.55 11.48 -13.46
N LEU A 79 1.16 12.17 -14.54
CA LEU A 79 1.34 13.60 -14.64
C LEU A 79 0.47 14.34 -13.64
N ASP A 80 -0.77 13.90 -13.44
CA ASP A 80 -1.67 14.49 -12.44
C ASP A 80 -1.11 14.31 -11.03
N LEU A 81 -0.56 13.13 -10.74
CA LEU A 81 0.10 12.89 -9.45
C LEU A 81 1.27 13.84 -9.25
N ALA A 82 2.08 14.04 -10.29
CA ALA A 82 3.22 14.94 -10.24
C ALA A 82 2.78 16.39 -10.03
N ARG A 83 1.72 16.81 -10.71
CA ARG A 83 1.18 18.18 -10.56
C ARG A 83 0.68 18.42 -9.14
N HIS A 84 -0.04 17.46 -8.58
CA HIS A 84 -0.54 17.57 -7.21
C HIS A 84 0.63 17.66 -6.22
N ALA A 85 1.68 16.88 -6.44
CA ALA A 85 2.87 16.92 -5.59
C ALA A 85 3.56 18.27 -5.64
N VAL A 86 3.72 18.87 -6.85
CA VAL A 86 4.35 20.17 -7.02
C VAL A 86 3.56 21.28 -6.34
N ARG A 87 2.23 21.20 -6.37
CA ARG A 87 1.35 22.18 -5.75
C ARG A 87 1.16 21.96 -4.25
N GLY A 88 1.75 20.88 -3.70
CA GLY A 88 1.50 20.49 -2.32
C GLY A 88 0.14 19.85 -2.12
N GLU A 89 -0.58 19.57 -3.18
CA GLU A 89 -1.86 18.88 -3.13
C GLU A 89 -1.65 17.39 -2.97
N ARG A 90 -2.66 16.70 -2.42
CA ARG A 90 -2.61 15.26 -2.25
C ARG A 90 -3.37 14.57 -3.37
N PRO A 91 -2.84 13.46 -3.92
CA PRO A 91 -3.63 12.67 -4.86
C PRO A 91 -4.91 12.17 -4.19
N GLY A 92 -5.96 12.01 -4.97
CA GLY A 92 -7.20 11.44 -4.47
C GLY A 92 -7.02 9.96 -4.16
N VAL A 93 -7.45 9.56 -2.99
CA VAL A 93 -7.44 8.15 -2.58
C VAL A 93 -8.78 7.83 -1.94
N ARG A 94 -9.43 6.77 -2.41
CA ARG A 94 -10.65 6.25 -1.82
C ARG A 94 -10.35 4.95 -1.09
N ILE A 95 -10.82 4.83 0.13
CA ILE A 95 -10.58 3.65 0.96
C ILE A 95 -11.89 3.09 1.45
N GLU A 96 -12.08 1.79 1.26
CA GLU A 96 -13.28 1.07 1.67
C GLU A 96 -12.88 -0.26 2.28
N GLY A 97 -13.55 -0.68 3.35
CA GLY A 97 -13.37 -2.01 3.91
C GLY A 97 -13.16 -2.03 5.41
N ASP A 98 -12.42 -3.05 5.86
CA ASP A 98 -12.21 -3.35 7.27
C ASP A 98 -11.29 -2.34 7.94
N VAL A 99 -11.78 -1.71 9.01
CA VAL A 99 -11.07 -0.64 9.72
C VAL A 99 -9.83 -1.17 10.45
N GLN A 100 -9.94 -2.33 11.06
CA GLN A 100 -8.81 -2.89 11.81
C GLN A 100 -7.67 -3.26 10.86
N PHE A 101 -8.01 -3.85 9.72
CA PHE A 101 -7.01 -4.15 8.70
C PHE A 101 -6.43 -2.87 8.11
N ALA A 102 -7.25 -1.85 7.90
CA ALA A 102 -6.78 -0.54 7.44
C ALA A 102 -5.75 0.05 8.41
N ALA A 103 -5.98 -0.08 9.70
CA ALA A 103 -5.04 0.40 10.72
C ALA A 103 -3.70 -0.34 10.63
N GLU A 104 -3.72 -1.65 10.43
CA GLU A 104 -2.49 -2.43 10.28
C GLU A 104 -1.76 -2.09 9.00
N VAL A 105 -2.48 -1.93 7.89
CA VAL A 105 -1.88 -1.52 6.62
C VAL A 105 -1.25 -0.13 6.75
N ASN A 106 -1.93 0.80 7.44
CA ASN A 106 -1.39 2.13 7.69
C ASN A 106 -0.07 2.06 8.48
N TRP A 107 -0.04 1.25 9.53
CA TRP A 107 1.17 1.08 10.32
C TRP A 107 2.31 0.54 9.47
N LEU A 108 2.02 -0.47 8.65
CA LEU A 108 3.01 -1.08 7.77
C LEU A 108 3.57 -0.07 6.76
N VAL A 109 2.69 0.68 6.09
CA VAL A 109 3.12 1.68 5.12
C VAL A 109 4.02 2.73 5.77
N ASP A 110 3.64 3.22 6.96
CA ASP A 110 4.43 4.22 7.67
C ASP A 110 5.82 3.70 8.08
N HIS A 111 5.90 2.43 8.49
CA HIS A 111 7.13 1.89 9.03
C HIS A 111 8.08 1.33 7.99
N VAL A 112 7.56 0.83 6.86
CA VAL A 112 8.42 0.21 5.84
C VAL A 112 8.73 1.12 4.66
N ARG A 113 8.04 2.25 4.51
CA ARG A 113 8.21 3.12 3.33
C ARG A 113 9.63 3.64 3.15
N TRP A 114 10.32 3.93 4.25
CA TRP A 114 11.69 4.43 4.19
C TRP A 114 12.65 3.35 3.69
N ASP A 115 12.46 2.13 4.17
CA ASP A 115 13.26 0.99 3.71
C ASP A 115 12.99 0.70 2.23
N LEU A 116 11.72 0.78 1.83
CA LEU A 116 11.34 0.63 0.43
C LEU A 116 12.00 1.68 -0.44
N GLU A 117 11.97 2.94 -0.02
CA GLU A 117 12.60 4.03 -0.77
C GLU A 117 14.10 3.81 -0.90
N GLU A 118 14.76 3.46 0.21
CA GLU A 118 16.20 3.25 0.22
C GLU A 118 16.61 2.11 -0.70
N ASP A 119 15.96 0.96 -0.60
CA ASP A 119 16.27 -0.19 -1.43
C ASP A 119 15.92 0.06 -2.89
N LEU A 120 14.80 0.74 -3.14
CA LEU A 120 14.34 1.01 -4.48
C LEU A 120 15.26 2.02 -5.19
N SER A 121 15.79 3.01 -4.46
CA SER A 121 16.69 4.00 -5.05
C SER A 121 17.98 3.37 -5.58
N ARG A 122 18.41 2.26 -5.00
CA ARG A 122 19.56 1.52 -5.48
C ARG A 122 19.31 0.84 -6.83
N LEU A 123 18.04 0.51 -7.11
CA LEU A 123 17.65 -0.22 -8.32
C LEU A 123 17.26 0.70 -9.46
N ILE A 124 16.51 1.78 -9.20
CA ILE A 124 15.92 2.62 -10.25
C ILE A 124 16.31 4.09 -10.14
N GLY A 125 17.14 4.44 -9.15
CA GLY A 125 17.57 5.82 -8.94
C GLY A 125 16.69 6.58 -7.94
N ASP A 126 17.17 7.74 -7.49
CA ASP A 126 16.55 8.47 -6.39
C ASP A 126 15.21 9.12 -6.76
N ALA A 127 15.10 9.69 -7.95
CA ALA A 127 13.89 10.44 -8.32
C ALA A 127 12.65 9.57 -8.42
N PRO A 128 12.67 8.43 -9.16
CA PRO A 128 11.50 7.54 -9.20
C PRO A 128 11.19 6.92 -7.83
N ALA A 129 12.22 6.52 -7.08
CA ALA A 129 12.01 5.95 -5.74
C ALA A 129 11.34 6.95 -4.80
N HIS A 130 11.75 8.22 -4.88
CA HIS A 130 11.19 9.28 -4.06
C HIS A 130 9.71 9.54 -4.39
N GLN A 131 9.34 9.47 -5.67
CA GLN A 131 7.94 9.61 -6.09
C GLN A 131 7.07 8.48 -5.55
N LEU A 132 7.58 7.25 -5.57
CA LEU A 132 6.87 6.11 -5.00
C LEU A 132 6.72 6.23 -3.48
N ALA A 133 7.74 6.75 -2.80
CA ALA A 133 7.67 7.00 -1.36
C ALA A 133 6.61 8.07 -1.04
N ARG A 134 6.47 9.09 -1.87
CA ARG A 134 5.42 10.10 -1.73
C ARG A 134 4.03 9.49 -1.88
N LEU A 135 3.86 8.59 -2.84
CA LEU A 135 2.59 7.90 -3.02
C LEU A 135 2.27 7.05 -1.77
N GLY A 136 3.27 6.35 -1.23
CA GLY A 136 3.09 5.59 0.01
C GLY A 136 2.68 6.47 1.17
N SER A 137 3.29 7.65 1.29
CA SER A 137 2.93 8.63 2.33
C SER A 137 1.49 9.13 2.16
N THR A 138 1.07 9.37 0.93
CA THR A 138 -0.30 9.79 0.62
C THR A 138 -1.31 8.70 0.98
N LEU A 139 -1.00 7.45 0.67
CA LEU A 139 -1.83 6.32 1.04
C LEU A 139 -1.96 6.22 2.57
N ALA A 140 -0.85 6.38 3.29
CA ALA A 140 -0.87 6.35 4.75
C ALA A 140 -1.76 7.45 5.33
N GLN A 141 -1.69 8.65 4.77
CA GLN A 141 -2.54 9.76 5.22
C GLN A 141 -4.01 9.51 4.92
N GLY A 142 -4.32 8.93 3.75
CA GLY A 142 -5.67 8.53 3.39
C GLY A 142 -6.23 7.48 4.35
N LEU A 143 -5.42 6.50 4.68
CA LEU A 143 -5.79 5.45 5.63
C LEU A 143 -6.08 6.04 7.01
N ARG A 144 -5.23 6.94 7.49
CA ARG A 144 -5.47 7.59 8.79
C ARG A 144 -6.76 8.37 8.81
N ARG A 145 -7.06 9.11 7.73
CA ARG A 145 -8.33 9.86 7.64
C ARG A 145 -9.52 8.94 7.59
N PHE A 146 -9.41 7.82 6.87
CA PHE A 146 -10.48 6.83 6.81
C PHE A 146 -10.80 6.29 8.19
N ILE A 147 -9.78 5.90 8.95
CA ILE A 147 -9.94 5.36 10.31
C ILE A 147 -10.57 6.40 11.23
N ALA A 148 -10.07 7.64 11.17
CA ALA A 148 -10.54 8.72 12.05
C ALA A 148 -11.95 9.17 11.73
N SER A 149 -12.42 8.99 10.49
CA SER A 149 -13.75 9.45 10.07
C SER A 149 -14.88 8.54 10.53
N LEU A 150 -14.57 7.34 11.02
CA LEU A 150 -15.60 6.36 11.38
C LEU A 150 -16.06 6.55 12.81
N PRO A 151 -17.40 6.45 13.05
CA PRO A 151 -17.93 6.60 14.40
C PRO A 151 -17.34 5.56 15.36
N GLY A 152 -16.94 6.02 16.52
CA GLY A 152 -16.38 5.15 17.56
C GLY A 152 -14.88 5.06 17.58
N GLN A 153 -14.19 5.31 16.46
CA GLN A 153 -12.73 5.25 16.42
C GLN A 153 -12.10 6.40 17.21
N ASP A 154 -12.64 7.60 17.04
CA ASP A 154 -12.16 8.78 17.80
C ASP A 154 -12.35 8.58 19.30
N ARG A 155 -13.45 7.96 19.68
CA ARG A 155 -13.73 7.69 21.10
C ARG A 155 -12.74 6.70 21.68
N ALA A 156 -12.36 5.67 20.92
CA ALA A 156 -11.37 4.70 21.35
C ALA A 156 -9.99 5.36 21.47
N GLY A 157 -9.67 6.26 20.55
CA GLY A 157 -8.40 7.00 20.59
C GLY A 157 -8.37 8.07 21.65
N GLY A 158 -9.54 8.61 22.01
CA GLY A 158 -9.64 9.66 23.01
C GLY A 158 -9.76 9.18 24.45
N ALA A 159 -9.93 7.88 24.56
CA ALA A 159 -9.98 7.26 25.90
C ALA A 159 -8.57 6.94 26.40
#